data_49595ee12920ac1c4ee417c508938b2d
#
_entry.id   49595ee12920ac1c4ee417c508938b2d
#
_cell.length_a   1.000
_cell.length_b   1.000
_cell.length_c   1.000
_cell.angle_alpha   90.00
_cell.angle_beta   90.00
_cell.angle_gamma   90.00
#
_symmetry.space_group_name_H-M   'P 1'
#
loop_
_entity.id
_entity.type
_entity.pdbx_description
1 polymer ?
#
loop_
_entity_poly.entity_id
_entity_poly.type
_entity_poly.pdbx_seq_one_letter_code
_entity_poly.pdbx_strand_id
1 'polypeptide(L)'
;DLCDEYGLYITAEANQESHGFQYGQNSPVVTKTFAKQIMERNQHNVEIYYNHPSVIVWSLGNETDNSQNFVDAYNWIKGQDKSRPVQYERGLWGHGDDSDIYCPMYMSHDGCEKYAKNDANKRPLIQCEYNHTMGNSSGGFLEYWDLIRKYPKYQGGYIWDFVDQALHRTPNFKASRTLADYEAISAKYEAGSGNMSPIYTYGGDYNKKDASDNNFNCNGVIGPDRQLNPHAYEIAYVHQNIWAEAV
;
A
#
# COMPACT_ATOMS: atom_id res chain seq x y z
N ASP A 1 -5.95 10.63 13.67
CA ASP A 1 -5.95 10.68 15.14
C ASP A 1 -5.18 9.51 15.75
N LEU A 2 -5.61 8.23 15.55
CA LEU A 2 -4.92 7.08 16.15
C LEU A 2 -3.45 6.97 15.77
N CYS A 3 -3.11 7.25 14.51
CA CYS A 3 -1.71 7.24 14.07
C CYS A 3 -0.89 8.35 14.73
N ASP A 4 -1.50 9.53 14.98
CA ASP A 4 -0.84 10.60 15.72
C ASP A 4 -0.60 10.20 17.18
N GLU A 5 -1.57 9.52 17.79
CA GLU A 5 -1.50 9.05 19.16
C GLU A 5 -0.47 7.93 19.33
N TYR A 6 -0.44 6.96 18.42
CA TYR A 6 0.47 5.81 18.48
C TYR A 6 1.82 6.02 17.80
N GLY A 7 2.04 7.17 17.15
CA GLY A 7 3.31 7.48 16.49
C GLY A 7 3.55 6.68 15.21
N LEU A 8 2.49 6.34 14.48
CA LEU A 8 2.59 5.64 13.20
C LEU A 8 2.72 6.64 12.06
N TYR A 9 3.72 6.47 11.22
CA TYR A 9 3.88 7.30 10.03
C TYR A 9 2.91 6.92 8.93
N ILE A 10 2.39 7.93 8.22
CA ILE A 10 1.41 7.78 7.15
C ILE A 10 1.92 8.47 5.88
N THR A 11 1.77 7.78 4.76
CA THR A 11 1.65 8.42 3.45
C THR A 11 0.17 8.65 3.18
N ALA A 12 -0.26 9.91 3.13
CA ALA A 12 -1.63 10.25 2.79
C ALA A 12 -1.78 10.30 1.28
N GLU A 13 -2.54 9.36 0.74
CA GLU A 13 -2.74 9.23 -0.70
C GLU A 13 -4.11 9.73 -1.15
N ALA A 14 -4.11 10.53 -2.21
CA ALA A 14 -5.35 10.93 -2.87
C ALA A 14 -6.04 9.70 -3.49
N ASN A 15 -7.37 9.65 -3.38
CA ASN A 15 -8.18 8.56 -3.93
C ASN A 15 -8.25 8.61 -5.46
N GLN A 16 -7.09 8.53 -6.10
CA GLN A 16 -6.91 8.59 -7.55
C GLN A 16 -6.37 7.25 -8.05
N GLU A 17 -7.20 6.53 -8.79
CA GLU A 17 -6.91 5.24 -9.39
C GLU A 17 -7.61 5.14 -10.73
N SER A 18 -6.92 4.69 -11.77
CA SER A 18 -7.52 4.51 -13.09
C SER A 18 -6.94 3.34 -13.89
N HIS A 19 -6.34 2.36 -13.22
CA HIS A 19 -5.71 1.21 -13.83
C HIS A 19 -6.60 0.49 -14.85
N GLY A 20 -7.90 0.36 -14.58
CA GLY A 20 -8.87 -0.26 -15.48
C GLY A 20 -9.04 0.42 -16.84
N PHE A 21 -8.60 1.67 -16.99
CA PHE A 21 -8.62 2.39 -18.29
C PHE A 21 -7.34 2.18 -19.11
N GLN A 22 -6.39 1.39 -18.60
CA GLN A 22 -5.06 1.21 -19.17
C GLN A 22 -4.23 2.51 -19.13
N TYR A 23 -3.03 2.43 -19.65
CA TYR A 23 -2.07 3.54 -19.71
C TYR A 23 -1.93 4.09 -21.13
N GLY A 24 -1.36 5.29 -21.25
CA GLY A 24 -1.07 5.94 -22.50
C GLY A 24 -2.16 6.92 -22.96
N GLN A 25 -2.08 7.32 -24.21
CA GLN A 25 -2.92 8.41 -24.76
C GLN A 25 -4.45 8.13 -24.69
N ASN A 26 -4.85 6.89 -24.52
CA ASN A 26 -6.26 6.51 -24.40
C ASN A 26 -6.78 6.62 -22.96
N SER A 27 -5.90 6.81 -21.99
CA SER A 27 -6.32 7.01 -20.61
C SER A 27 -7.03 8.37 -20.45
N PRO A 28 -8.25 8.40 -19.89
CA PRO A 28 -8.99 9.65 -19.73
C PRO A 28 -8.27 10.66 -18.81
N VAL A 29 -7.44 10.18 -17.91
CA VAL A 29 -6.73 11.03 -16.93
C VAL A 29 -5.66 11.93 -17.53
N VAL A 30 -5.19 11.63 -18.75
CA VAL A 30 -4.25 12.52 -19.47
C VAL A 30 -4.96 13.71 -20.10
N THR A 31 -6.29 13.70 -20.13
CA THR A 31 -7.07 14.77 -20.77
C THR A 31 -7.33 15.94 -19.82
N LYS A 32 -7.55 17.13 -20.40
CA LYS A 32 -7.95 18.30 -19.62
C LYS A 32 -9.30 18.15 -18.91
N THR A 33 -10.15 17.22 -19.36
CA THR A 33 -11.45 16.94 -18.77
C THR A 33 -11.31 16.41 -17.35
N PHE A 34 -10.25 15.65 -17.05
CA PHE A 34 -9.99 15.09 -15.73
C PHE A 34 -9.13 15.99 -14.82
N ALA A 35 -8.60 17.11 -15.34
CA ALA A 35 -7.73 18.00 -14.58
C ALA A 35 -8.36 18.47 -13.26
N LYS A 36 -9.65 18.83 -13.31
CA LYS A 36 -10.38 19.29 -12.11
C LYS A 36 -10.49 18.19 -11.06
N GLN A 37 -10.89 16.98 -11.45
CA GLN A 37 -11.07 15.86 -10.52
C GLN A 37 -9.74 15.45 -9.86
N ILE A 38 -8.66 15.39 -10.64
CA ILE A 38 -7.32 15.06 -10.11
C ILE A 38 -6.89 16.14 -9.11
N MET A 39 -7.05 17.40 -9.46
CA MET A 39 -6.70 18.51 -8.58
C MET A 39 -7.52 18.47 -7.28
N GLU A 40 -8.85 18.39 -7.36
CA GLU A 40 -9.74 18.41 -6.19
C GLU A 40 -9.46 17.25 -5.23
N ARG A 41 -9.19 16.04 -5.74
CA ARG A 41 -8.87 14.88 -4.90
C ARG A 41 -7.57 15.09 -4.13
N ASN A 42 -6.56 15.65 -4.77
CA ASN A 42 -5.30 15.99 -4.12
C ASN A 42 -5.47 17.15 -3.12
N GLN A 43 -6.26 18.16 -3.45
CA GLN A 43 -6.58 19.26 -2.54
C GLN A 43 -7.27 18.75 -1.28
N HIS A 44 -8.34 17.97 -1.43
CA HIS A 44 -9.07 17.41 -0.30
C HIS A 44 -8.18 16.51 0.58
N ASN A 45 -7.29 15.73 -0.01
CA ASN A 45 -6.32 14.92 0.75
C ASN A 45 -5.46 15.81 1.67
N VAL A 46 -4.88 16.87 1.11
CA VAL A 46 -4.06 17.80 1.88
C VAL A 46 -4.88 18.57 2.92
N GLU A 47 -6.02 19.14 2.52
CA GLU A 47 -6.86 19.97 3.39
C GLU A 47 -7.39 19.20 4.60
N ILE A 48 -7.75 17.92 4.43
CA ILE A 48 -8.25 17.07 5.51
C ILE A 48 -7.13 16.67 6.47
N TYR A 49 -5.95 16.32 5.94
CA TYR A 49 -4.90 15.69 6.73
C TYR A 49 -3.71 16.61 7.07
N TYR A 50 -3.75 17.87 6.68
CA TYR A 50 -2.66 18.81 6.85
C TYR A 50 -2.15 18.93 8.29
N ASN A 51 -3.06 18.90 9.27
CA ASN A 51 -2.76 19.08 10.68
C ASN A 51 -2.40 17.76 11.42
N HIS A 52 -2.27 16.65 10.71
CA HIS A 52 -1.88 15.38 11.29
C HIS A 52 -0.35 15.21 11.24
N PRO A 53 0.36 15.22 12.38
CA PRO A 53 1.81 15.07 12.42
C PRO A 53 2.27 13.65 11.98
N SER A 54 1.40 12.65 12.06
CA SER A 54 1.65 11.31 11.53
C SER A 54 1.81 11.28 10.00
N VAL A 55 1.17 12.22 9.30
CA VAL A 55 1.32 12.31 7.83
C VAL A 55 2.68 12.92 7.50
N ILE A 56 3.55 12.12 6.92
CA ILE A 56 4.92 12.52 6.57
C ILE A 56 5.19 12.62 5.07
N VAL A 57 4.30 12.04 4.24
CA VAL A 57 4.39 12.05 2.78
C VAL A 57 3.00 12.27 2.20
N TRP A 58 2.91 13.07 1.13
CA TRP A 58 1.73 13.17 0.28
C TRP A 58 1.90 12.28 -0.94
N SER A 59 0.85 11.54 -1.33
CA SER A 59 0.84 10.75 -2.56
C SER A 59 -0.26 11.21 -3.50
N LEU A 60 0.08 11.40 -4.78
CA LEU A 60 -0.85 11.92 -5.79
C LEU A 60 -1.89 10.89 -6.23
N GLY A 61 -1.66 9.62 -5.98
CA GLY A 61 -2.55 8.53 -6.36
C GLY A 61 -1.79 7.26 -6.74
N ASN A 62 -2.54 6.28 -7.20
CA ASN A 62 -2.06 4.94 -7.53
C ASN A 62 -2.44 4.55 -8.96
N GLU A 63 -1.61 3.76 -9.63
CA GLU A 63 -1.81 3.09 -10.92
C GLU A 63 -2.66 3.91 -11.93
N THR A 64 -2.37 5.20 -11.98
CA THR A 64 -3.01 6.17 -12.86
C THR A 64 -1.94 6.75 -13.77
N ASP A 65 -2.23 6.90 -15.04
CA ASP A 65 -1.23 7.37 -16.01
C ASP A 65 -0.72 8.77 -15.67
N ASN A 66 0.50 9.11 -16.10
CA ASN A 66 1.08 10.40 -15.84
C ASN A 66 0.70 11.44 -16.90
N SER A 67 0.49 12.68 -16.45
CA SER A 67 0.11 13.81 -17.31
C SER A 67 0.43 15.14 -16.64
N GLN A 68 0.28 16.21 -17.39
CA GLN A 68 0.37 17.58 -16.86
C GLN A 68 -0.55 17.80 -15.65
N ASN A 69 -1.68 17.10 -15.58
CA ASN A 69 -2.62 17.21 -14.45
C ASN A 69 -1.96 16.81 -13.10
N PHE A 70 -1.06 15.82 -13.11
CA PHE A 70 -0.34 15.41 -11.91
C PHE A 70 0.81 16.36 -11.57
N VAL A 71 1.49 16.89 -12.59
CA VAL A 71 2.49 17.97 -12.38
C VAL A 71 1.84 19.19 -11.73
N ASP A 72 0.65 19.57 -12.19
CA ASP A 72 -0.10 20.69 -11.64
C ASP A 72 -0.52 20.42 -10.18
N ALA A 73 -0.98 19.19 -9.88
CA ALA A 73 -1.32 18.78 -8.52
C ALA A 73 -0.10 18.77 -7.60
N TYR A 74 1.03 18.23 -8.06
CA TYR A 74 2.31 18.28 -7.35
C TYR A 74 2.70 19.72 -7.01
N ASN A 75 2.71 20.60 -7.99
CA ASN A 75 3.07 22.00 -7.80
C ASN A 75 2.14 22.72 -6.82
N TRP A 76 0.84 22.39 -6.86
CA TRP A 76 -0.11 22.93 -5.90
C TRP A 76 0.21 22.47 -4.48
N ILE A 77 0.44 21.18 -4.26
CA ILE A 77 0.80 20.64 -2.94
C ILE A 77 2.09 21.29 -2.43
N LYS A 78 3.13 21.38 -3.26
CA LYS A 78 4.41 22.01 -2.88
C LYS A 78 4.25 23.50 -2.59
N GLY A 79 3.24 24.15 -3.16
CA GLY A 79 2.85 25.52 -2.83
C GLY A 79 2.19 25.66 -1.46
N GLN A 80 1.43 24.66 -1.04
CA GLN A 80 0.74 24.63 0.26
C GLN A 80 1.65 24.12 1.38
N ASP A 81 2.39 23.05 1.13
CA ASP A 81 3.23 22.37 2.11
C ASP A 81 4.64 22.13 1.56
N LYS A 82 5.60 22.88 2.10
CA LYS A 82 7.03 22.74 1.77
C LYS A 82 7.77 21.78 2.68
N SER A 83 7.11 21.32 3.76
CA SER A 83 7.75 20.52 4.80
C SER A 83 7.73 19.02 4.48
N ARG A 84 6.73 18.56 3.75
CA ARG A 84 6.54 17.16 3.41
C ARG A 84 6.88 16.87 1.95
N PRO A 85 7.53 15.73 1.67
CA PRO A 85 7.73 15.27 0.32
C PRO A 85 6.40 14.82 -0.31
N VAL A 86 6.37 14.87 -1.63
CA VAL A 86 5.29 14.32 -2.45
C VAL A 86 5.81 13.12 -3.22
N GLN A 87 5.06 12.04 -3.27
CA GLN A 87 5.35 10.89 -4.12
C GLN A 87 4.28 10.67 -5.18
N TYR A 88 4.70 10.10 -6.30
CA TYR A 88 3.82 9.56 -7.33
C TYR A 88 4.53 8.44 -8.08
N GLU A 89 3.94 7.23 -8.09
CA GLU A 89 4.60 6.05 -8.66
C GLU A 89 4.83 6.18 -10.18
N ARG A 90 3.97 6.93 -10.87
CA ARG A 90 4.12 7.27 -12.28
C ARG A 90 4.94 8.53 -12.53
N GLY A 91 5.34 9.24 -11.52
CA GLY A 91 6.12 10.49 -11.62
C GLY A 91 7.45 10.38 -12.34
N LEU A 92 7.91 9.16 -12.59
CA LEU A 92 9.15 8.86 -13.31
C LEU A 92 8.92 8.47 -14.77
N TRP A 93 7.67 8.38 -15.19
CA TRP A 93 7.26 7.88 -16.50
C TRP A 93 6.65 9.04 -17.31
N GLY A 94 7.47 9.82 -17.95
CA GLY A 94 7.01 10.82 -18.91
C GLY A 94 7.26 12.27 -18.51
N HIS A 95 6.45 12.90 -17.68
CA HIS A 95 6.55 14.35 -17.38
C HIS A 95 7.56 14.72 -16.29
N GLY A 96 7.99 13.79 -15.49
CA GLY A 96 9.29 13.77 -14.81
C GLY A 96 9.49 14.52 -13.49
N ASP A 97 8.73 15.57 -13.16
CA ASP A 97 8.98 16.42 -11.99
C ASP A 97 7.80 16.53 -11.04
N ASP A 98 7.10 15.44 -10.83
CA ASP A 98 5.93 15.31 -9.96
C ASP A 98 6.10 14.30 -8.82
N SER A 99 7.34 13.96 -8.47
CA SER A 99 7.64 13.13 -7.32
C SER A 99 8.99 13.47 -6.70
N ASP A 100 9.03 13.70 -5.40
CA ASP A 100 10.27 13.87 -4.63
C ASP A 100 10.94 12.53 -4.32
N ILE A 101 10.19 11.42 -4.41
CA ILE A 101 10.60 10.06 -4.06
C ILE A 101 10.60 9.19 -5.32
N TYR A 102 11.59 8.33 -5.45
CA TYR A 102 11.53 7.22 -6.40
C TYR A 102 10.74 6.09 -5.78
N CYS A 103 9.52 5.86 -6.25
CA CYS A 103 8.56 4.95 -5.64
C CYS A 103 8.06 3.89 -6.64
N PRO A 104 8.90 2.92 -7.02
CA PRO A 104 8.51 1.81 -7.88
C PRO A 104 7.63 0.81 -7.13
N MET A 105 6.88 -0.01 -7.89
CA MET A 105 6.19 -1.19 -7.39
C MET A 105 7.03 -2.44 -7.64
N TYR A 106 7.08 -3.35 -6.66
CA TYR A 106 7.61 -4.71 -6.78
C TYR A 106 9.00 -4.80 -7.41
N MET A 107 9.85 -3.82 -7.18
CA MET A 107 11.24 -3.84 -7.67
C MET A 107 12.00 -4.97 -6.98
N SER A 108 12.76 -5.75 -7.76
CA SER A 108 13.58 -6.82 -7.22
C SER A 108 14.70 -6.32 -6.29
N HIS A 109 15.25 -7.21 -5.45
CA HIS A 109 16.39 -6.90 -4.59
C HIS A 109 17.57 -6.30 -5.39
N ASP A 110 17.93 -6.93 -6.50
CA ASP A 110 18.99 -6.44 -7.40
C ASP A 110 18.68 -5.06 -7.97
N GLY A 111 17.42 -4.81 -8.32
CA GLY A 111 16.96 -3.51 -8.81
C GLY A 111 17.10 -2.43 -7.75
N CYS A 112 16.68 -2.72 -6.52
CA CYS A 112 16.80 -1.81 -5.38
C CYS A 112 18.27 -1.52 -5.07
N GLU A 113 19.11 -2.55 -5.02
CA GLU A 113 20.54 -2.37 -4.76
C GLU A 113 21.23 -1.55 -5.87
N LYS A 114 20.95 -1.86 -7.14
CA LYS A 114 21.47 -1.11 -8.28
C LYS A 114 21.08 0.36 -8.24
N TYR A 115 19.79 0.64 -7.91
CA TYR A 115 19.34 2.01 -7.76
C TYR A 115 20.07 2.72 -6.62
N ALA A 116 20.14 2.08 -5.45
CA ALA A 116 20.72 2.66 -4.24
C ALA A 116 22.22 2.94 -4.37
N LYS A 117 22.96 2.07 -5.07
CA LYS A 117 24.41 2.24 -5.34
C LYS A 117 24.74 3.35 -6.32
N ASN A 118 23.80 3.76 -7.18
CA ASN A 118 24.07 4.72 -8.21
C ASN A 118 23.99 6.16 -7.68
N ASP A 119 25.11 6.84 -7.57
CA ASP A 119 25.21 8.21 -7.06
C ASP A 119 24.54 9.26 -7.98
N ALA A 120 24.26 8.91 -9.24
CA ALA A 120 23.48 9.77 -10.12
C ALA A 120 22.01 9.85 -9.69
N ASN A 121 21.49 8.82 -9.02
CA ASN A 121 20.13 8.81 -8.46
C ASN A 121 20.10 9.68 -7.20
N LYS A 122 19.35 10.77 -7.23
CA LYS A 122 19.29 11.76 -6.13
C LYS A 122 18.07 11.58 -5.23
N ARG A 123 17.00 10.95 -5.72
CA ARG A 123 15.77 10.74 -4.96
C ARG A 123 15.95 9.53 -4.01
N PRO A 124 15.38 9.59 -2.79
CA PRO A 124 15.27 8.40 -1.95
C PRO A 124 14.39 7.36 -2.64
N LEU A 125 14.69 6.09 -2.42
CA LEU A 125 13.88 4.96 -2.87
C LEU A 125 12.96 4.52 -1.74
N ILE A 126 11.66 4.54 -2.00
CA ILE A 126 10.64 3.89 -1.17
C ILE A 126 9.72 3.14 -2.13
N GLN A 127 9.64 1.83 -2.03
CA GLN A 127 8.70 1.11 -2.87
C GLN A 127 7.26 1.41 -2.42
N CYS A 128 6.43 1.98 -3.31
CA CYS A 128 5.03 2.26 -2.98
C CYS A 128 4.23 0.98 -2.80
N GLU A 129 4.68 -0.12 -3.39
CA GLU A 129 4.23 -1.47 -3.09
C GLU A 129 5.39 -2.46 -3.22
N TYR A 130 5.50 -3.40 -2.28
CA TYR A 130 6.41 -4.52 -2.39
C TYR A 130 5.84 -5.77 -1.71
N ASN A 131 6.37 -6.92 -2.07
CA ASN A 131 6.02 -8.19 -1.43
C ASN A 131 4.51 -8.47 -1.39
N HIS A 132 3.85 -8.42 -2.55
CA HIS A 132 2.45 -8.79 -2.68
C HIS A 132 2.14 -10.13 -1.98
N THR A 133 1.29 -10.12 -0.95
CA THR A 133 1.15 -11.26 -0.04
C THR A 133 -0.03 -12.18 -0.35
N MET A 134 -0.53 -12.21 -1.59
CA MET A 134 -1.61 -13.10 -1.98
C MET A 134 -1.18 -14.57 -1.93
N GLY A 135 -1.88 -15.37 -1.15
CA GLY A 135 -1.60 -16.79 -1.00
C GLY A 135 -0.21 -17.04 -0.40
N ASN A 136 0.62 -17.81 -1.11
CA ASN A 136 1.99 -18.13 -0.68
C ASN A 136 3.02 -17.43 -1.58
N SER A 137 2.82 -16.15 -1.86
CA SER A 137 3.65 -15.39 -2.81
C SER A 137 4.67 -14.46 -2.14
N SER A 138 4.54 -14.19 -0.85
CA SER A 138 5.46 -13.30 -0.11
C SER A 138 6.69 -14.04 0.40
N GLY A 139 7.75 -13.26 0.65
CA GLY A 139 9.02 -13.75 1.15
C GLY A 139 10.19 -12.85 0.76
N GLY A 140 11.39 -13.15 1.27
CA GLY A 140 12.55 -12.34 0.99
C GLY A 140 12.52 -10.95 1.65
N PHE A 141 11.77 -10.80 2.73
CA PHE A 141 11.71 -9.55 3.48
C PHE A 141 13.06 -9.19 4.09
N LEU A 142 13.79 -10.20 4.57
CA LEU A 142 15.11 -9.98 5.18
C LEU A 142 16.08 -9.35 4.18
N GLU A 143 16.12 -9.84 2.95
CA GLU A 143 16.99 -9.35 1.90
C GLU A 143 16.68 -7.89 1.54
N TYR A 144 15.40 -7.49 1.48
CA TYR A 144 15.03 -6.09 1.31
C TYR A 144 15.50 -5.24 2.50
N TRP A 145 15.31 -5.71 3.72
CA TRP A 145 15.65 -4.97 4.92
C TRP A 145 17.15 -4.87 5.14
N ASP A 146 17.93 -5.85 4.71
CA ASP A 146 19.39 -5.74 4.67
C ASP A 146 19.84 -4.63 3.73
N LEU A 147 19.20 -4.49 2.58
CA LEU A 147 19.48 -3.40 1.65
C LEU A 147 19.05 -2.04 2.22
N ILE A 148 17.89 -1.96 2.87
CA ILE A 148 17.39 -0.74 3.52
C ILE A 148 18.37 -0.28 4.61
N ARG A 149 18.85 -1.19 5.45
CA ARG A 149 19.84 -0.89 6.49
C ARG A 149 21.20 -0.51 5.92
N LYS A 150 21.58 -1.11 4.80
CA LYS A 150 22.88 -0.91 4.16
C LYS A 150 22.98 0.40 3.39
N TYR A 151 21.91 0.80 2.73
CA TYR A 151 21.91 1.94 1.80
C TYR A 151 20.96 3.05 2.28
N PRO A 152 21.47 4.18 2.81
CA PRO A 152 20.62 5.28 3.28
C PRO A 152 19.64 5.84 2.24
N LYS A 153 19.92 5.64 0.96
CA LYS A 153 19.03 6.05 -0.13
C LYS A 153 17.80 5.15 -0.25
N TYR A 154 17.87 3.89 0.16
CA TYR A 154 16.73 2.98 0.20
C TYR A 154 16.08 3.02 1.58
N GLN A 155 14.95 3.69 1.70
CA GLN A 155 14.35 4.05 2.98
C GLN A 155 13.17 3.16 3.40
N GLY A 156 12.72 2.26 2.53
CA GLY A 156 11.66 1.33 2.89
C GLY A 156 10.71 0.99 1.75
N GLY A 157 9.54 0.49 2.14
CA GLY A 157 8.46 0.15 1.22
C GLY A 157 7.18 -0.15 1.97
N TYR A 158 6.07 -0.16 1.23
CA TYR A 158 4.75 -0.51 1.73
C TYR A 158 4.37 -1.89 1.24
N ILE A 159 4.06 -2.80 2.15
CA ILE A 159 3.64 -4.16 1.80
C ILE A 159 2.22 -4.11 1.23
N TRP A 160 1.98 -4.72 0.10
CA TRP A 160 0.64 -4.94 -0.41
C TRP A 160 0.13 -6.32 -0.01
N ASP A 161 -0.82 -6.43 0.94
CA ASP A 161 -1.31 -5.31 1.75
C ASP A 161 -1.35 -5.67 3.23
N PHE A 162 -2.05 -4.92 4.06
CA PHE A 162 -2.03 -5.15 5.51
C PHE A 162 -3.10 -6.14 5.97
N VAL A 163 -4.34 -5.99 5.52
CA VAL A 163 -5.48 -6.82 5.95
C VAL A 163 -6.19 -7.39 4.74
N ASP A 164 -6.37 -8.70 4.68
CA ASP A 164 -7.21 -9.33 3.67
C ASP A 164 -8.57 -8.61 3.57
N GLN A 165 -8.89 -8.13 2.36
CA GLN A 165 -10.15 -7.40 2.09
C GLN A 165 -11.32 -8.35 1.87
N ALA A 166 -11.25 -9.54 2.43
CA ALA A 166 -12.27 -10.56 2.39
C ALA A 166 -13.26 -10.44 3.57
N LEU A 167 -14.35 -11.15 3.47
CA LEU A 167 -15.35 -11.24 4.53
C LEU A 167 -15.35 -12.65 5.11
N HIS A 168 -15.60 -12.75 6.40
CA HIS A 168 -15.75 -14.05 7.04
C HIS A 168 -17.12 -14.65 6.75
N ARG A 169 -17.17 -15.86 6.20
CA ARG A 169 -18.42 -16.58 5.96
C ARG A 169 -18.79 -17.42 7.16
N THR A 170 -19.92 -17.13 7.76
CA THR A 170 -20.53 -17.99 8.80
C THR A 170 -21.90 -18.49 8.33
N PRO A 171 -22.41 -19.62 8.86
CA PRO A 171 -23.73 -20.13 8.55
C PRO A 171 -24.85 -19.10 8.78
N ASN A 172 -24.62 -18.19 9.73
CA ASN A 172 -25.56 -17.10 10.09
C ASN A 172 -24.92 -15.74 9.82
N PHE A 173 -24.50 -15.52 8.58
CA PHE A 173 -23.83 -14.29 8.15
C PHE A 173 -24.63 -13.05 8.56
N LYS A 174 -24.05 -12.22 9.42
CA LYS A 174 -24.48 -10.86 9.69
C LYS A 174 -23.38 -9.90 9.27
N ALA A 175 -23.75 -8.84 8.58
CA ALA A 175 -22.82 -7.87 8.00
C ALA A 175 -21.98 -7.09 9.02
N SER A 176 -22.33 -7.11 10.30
CA SER A 176 -21.55 -6.49 11.37
C SER A 176 -21.18 -7.52 12.43
N ARG A 177 -19.94 -7.50 12.87
CA ARG A 177 -19.42 -8.38 13.91
C ARG A 177 -18.68 -7.58 14.96
N THR A 178 -18.75 -8.09 16.18
CA THR A 178 -17.97 -7.58 17.31
C THR A 178 -16.60 -8.28 17.34
N LEU A 179 -15.66 -7.72 18.07
CA LEU A 179 -14.37 -8.37 18.35
C LEU A 179 -14.55 -9.77 18.97
N ALA A 180 -15.54 -9.93 19.86
CA ALA A 180 -15.87 -11.22 20.48
C ALA A 180 -16.31 -12.28 19.46
N ASP A 181 -16.98 -11.88 18.37
CA ASP A 181 -17.35 -12.81 17.30
C ASP A 181 -16.11 -13.32 16.57
N TYR A 182 -15.12 -12.46 16.34
CA TYR A 182 -13.84 -12.85 15.73
C TYR A 182 -13.02 -13.74 16.64
N GLU A 183 -12.95 -13.43 17.93
CA GLU A 183 -12.27 -14.27 18.94
C GLU A 183 -12.88 -15.67 19.03
N ALA A 184 -14.21 -15.77 19.01
CA ALA A 184 -14.91 -17.06 19.02
C ALA A 184 -14.65 -17.90 17.75
N ILE A 185 -14.50 -17.25 16.61
CA ILE A 185 -14.15 -17.90 15.33
C ILE A 185 -12.70 -18.39 15.38
N SER A 186 -11.80 -17.55 15.85
CA SER A 186 -10.38 -17.86 16.03
C SER A 186 -10.17 -19.07 16.93
N ALA A 187 -10.82 -19.10 18.09
CA ALA A 187 -10.74 -20.23 19.02
C ALA A 187 -11.21 -21.56 18.40
N LYS A 188 -12.21 -21.53 17.54
CA LYS A 188 -12.65 -22.72 16.79
C LYS A 188 -11.64 -23.18 15.76
N TYR A 189 -10.96 -22.25 15.13
CA TYR A 189 -9.92 -22.52 14.14
C TYR A 189 -8.70 -23.15 14.79
N GLU A 190 -8.22 -22.58 15.88
CA GLU A 190 -7.10 -23.10 16.67
C GLU A 190 -7.39 -24.49 17.27
N ALA A 191 -8.64 -24.76 17.62
CA ALA A 191 -9.06 -26.07 18.14
C ALA A 191 -9.05 -27.19 17.08
N GLY A 192 -8.65 -26.92 15.85
CA GLY A 192 -8.51 -27.93 14.82
C GLY A 192 -9.82 -28.63 14.44
N SER A 193 -10.94 -27.95 14.50
CA SER A 193 -12.28 -28.54 14.25
C SER A 193 -12.54 -28.90 12.78
N GLY A 194 -11.50 -29.22 12.02
CA GLY A 194 -11.44 -30.04 10.80
C GLY A 194 -12.33 -29.65 9.61
N ASN A 195 -13.20 -28.70 9.73
CA ASN A 195 -14.09 -28.28 8.64
C ASN A 195 -13.58 -26.97 8.03
N MET A 196 -12.56 -27.11 7.19
CA MET A 196 -11.97 -26.05 6.36
C MET A 196 -12.92 -25.62 5.21
N SER A 197 -14.21 -25.52 5.47
CA SER A 197 -15.12 -24.82 4.53
C SER A 197 -14.59 -23.40 4.35
N PRO A 198 -14.63 -22.79 3.15
CA PRO A 198 -14.01 -21.52 2.89
C PRO A 198 -14.44 -20.50 3.94
N ILE A 199 -13.48 -20.15 4.80
CA ILE A 199 -13.69 -19.26 5.93
C ILE A 199 -13.90 -17.84 5.41
N TYR A 200 -13.29 -17.52 4.28
CA TYR A 200 -13.29 -16.19 3.68
C TYR A 200 -14.07 -16.15 2.39
N THR A 201 -14.75 -15.05 2.16
CA THR A 201 -15.57 -14.80 0.98
C THR A 201 -15.29 -13.42 0.42
N TYR A 202 -15.53 -13.25 -0.86
CA TYR A 202 -15.35 -11.99 -1.59
C TYR A 202 -16.49 -11.79 -2.60
N GLY A 203 -16.47 -10.68 -3.36
CA GLY A 203 -17.56 -10.25 -4.22
C GLY A 203 -18.19 -11.34 -5.09
N GLY A 204 -17.39 -12.19 -5.73
CA GLY A 204 -17.86 -13.29 -6.57
C GLY A 204 -18.68 -14.38 -5.85
N ASP A 205 -18.57 -14.45 -4.51
CA ASP A 205 -19.40 -15.37 -3.71
C ASP A 205 -20.82 -14.85 -3.50
N TYR A 206 -21.01 -13.54 -3.55
CA TYR A 206 -22.30 -12.87 -3.31
C TYR A 206 -23.03 -12.53 -4.61
N ASN A 207 -22.30 -12.34 -5.69
CA ASN A 207 -22.87 -12.02 -6.99
C ASN A 207 -22.17 -12.80 -8.10
N LYS A 208 -22.93 -13.70 -8.74
CA LYS A 208 -22.42 -14.54 -9.83
C LYS A 208 -22.60 -13.92 -11.23
N LYS A 209 -23.18 -12.73 -11.32
CA LYS A 209 -23.49 -12.08 -12.60
C LYS A 209 -22.47 -11.03 -12.99
N ASP A 210 -21.87 -10.37 -12.02
CA ASP A 210 -20.86 -9.34 -12.25
C ASP A 210 -19.45 -9.92 -12.27
N ALA A 211 -18.53 -9.21 -12.89
CA ALA A 211 -17.12 -9.56 -12.88
C ALA A 211 -16.56 -9.56 -11.45
N SER A 212 -15.60 -10.44 -11.20
CA SER A 212 -14.91 -10.55 -9.92
C SER A 212 -13.46 -10.93 -10.16
N ASP A 213 -12.56 -10.28 -9.43
CA ASP A 213 -11.13 -10.62 -9.43
C ASP A 213 -10.82 -11.83 -8.53
N ASN A 214 -11.84 -12.56 -8.11
CA ASN A 214 -11.74 -13.73 -7.25
C ASN A 214 -11.04 -13.41 -5.92
N ASN A 215 -9.99 -14.16 -5.58
CA ASN A 215 -9.25 -13.99 -4.32
C ASN A 215 -8.17 -12.89 -4.38
N PHE A 216 -8.17 -12.04 -5.39
CA PHE A 216 -7.15 -11.00 -5.57
C PHE A 216 -7.16 -9.92 -4.46
N ASN A 217 -8.18 -9.92 -3.63
CA ASN A 217 -8.30 -9.09 -2.43
C ASN A 217 -7.88 -9.81 -1.13
N CYS A 218 -7.38 -11.06 -1.22
CA CYS A 218 -6.85 -11.83 -0.10
C CYS A 218 -5.32 -11.82 -0.15
N ASN A 219 -4.73 -10.68 0.11
CA ASN A 219 -3.31 -10.39 -0.01
C ASN A 219 -2.75 -9.67 1.24
N GLY A 220 -3.44 -9.82 2.37
CA GLY A 220 -3.07 -9.20 3.64
C GLY A 220 -1.97 -9.92 4.41
N VAL A 221 -1.20 -9.14 5.17
CA VAL A 221 -0.31 -9.65 6.22
C VAL A 221 -1.11 -10.36 7.30
N ILE A 222 -2.34 -9.92 7.52
CA ILE A 222 -3.29 -10.52 8.45
C ILE A 222 -4.62 -10.83 7.75
N GLY A 223 -5.30 -11.84 8.22
CA GLY A 223 -6.61 -12.23 7.73
C GLY A 223 -7.70 -11.19 8.05
N PRO A 224 -8.90 -11.34 7.43
CA PRO A 224 -10.03 -10.42 7.68
C PRO A 224 -10.56 -10.50 9.11
N ASP A 225 -10.30 -11.59 9.81
CA ASP A 225 -10.58 -11.81 11.23
C ASP A 225 -9.42 -11.38 12.16
N ARG A 226 -8.40 -10.74 11.61
CA ARG A 226 -7.20 -10.25 12.29
C ARG A 226 -6.24 -11.34 12.77
N GLN A 227 -6.40 -12.58 12.31
CA GLN A 227 -5.40 -13.63 12.52
C GLN A 227 -4.13 -13.33 11.72
N LEU A 228 -2.99 -13.63 12.29
CA LEU A 228 -1.71 -13.46 11.62
C LEU A 228 -1.54 -14.52 10.53
N ASN A 229 -1.24 -14.08 9.32
CA ASN A 229 -0.78 -14.98 8.27
C ASN A 229 0.68 -15.40 8.54
N PRO A 230 1.16 -16.52 8.02
CA PRO A 230 2.51 -17.02 8.32
C PRO A 230 3.63 -16.00 8.10
N HIS A 231 3.55 -15.20 7.05
CA HIS A 231 4.53 -14.16 6.72
C HIS A 231 4.52 -12.97 7.70
N ALA A 232 3.47 -12.80 8.50
CA ALA A 232 3.45 -11.75 9.52
C ALA A 232 4.57 -11.92 10.56
N TYR A 233 4.96 -13.15 10.85
CA TYR A 233 6.05 -13.43 11.79
C TYR A 233 7.43 -13.03 11.22
N GLU A 234 7.68 -13.28 9.93
CA GLU A 234 8.89 -12.81 9.27
C GLU A 234 8.94 -11.28 9.24
N ILE A 235 7.80 -10.65 8.89
CA ILE A 235 7.68 -9.19 8.88
C ILE A 235 7.99 -8.61 10.26
N ALA A 236 7.39 -9.14 11.31
CA ALA A 236 7.65 -8.70 12.68
C ALA A 236 9.14 -8.85 13.06
N TYR A 237 9.76 -9.94 12.63
CA TYR A 237 11.18 -10.18 12.86
C TYR A 237 12.06 -9.15 12.13
N VAL A 238 11.82 -8.89 10.84
CA VAL A 238 12.68 -7.98 10.07
C VAL A 238 12.45 -6.52 10.39
N HIS A 239 11.25 -6.16 10.86
CA HIS A 239 10.90 -4.77 11.23
C HIS A 239 11.34 -4.38 12.64
N GLN A 240 11.85 -5.31 13.45
CA GLN A 240 12.33 -4.98 14.80
C GLN A 240 13.50 -3.99 14.75
N ASN A 241 13.50 -3.02 15.67
CA ASN A 241 14.56 -2.03 15.78
C ASN A 241 15.74 -2.48 16.64
N ILE A 242 15.54 -3.51 17.48
CA ILE A 242 16.53 -4.02 18.41
C ILE A 242 16.84 -5.48 18.05
N TRP A 243 18.10 -5.76 17.78
CA TRP A 243 18.61 -7.08 17.44
C TRP A 243 19.50 -7.61 18.56
N ALA A 244 19.30 -8.87 18.91
CA ALA A 244 20.17 -9.58 19.83
C ALA A 244 20.89 -10.71 19.07
N GLU A 245 22.21 -10.70 19.09
CA GLU A 245 23.04 -11.77 18.54
C GLU A 245 23.70 -12.54 19.68
N ALA A 246 23.67 -13.87 19.59
CA ALA A 246 24.42 -14.70 20.50
C ALA A 246 25.92 -14.60 20.15
N VAL A 247 26.76 -14.28 21.15
CA VAL A 247 28.21 -14.20 21.03
C VAL A 247 28.83 -15.53 21.49
#